data_07cb32102c4df763d2b9b60a82b891e4
#
_entry.id   07cb32102c4df763d2b9b60a82b891e4
#
_cell.length_a   1.000
_cell.length_b   1.000
_cell.length_c   1.000
_cell.angle_alpha   90.00
_cell.angle_beta   90.00
_cell.angle_gamma   90.00
#
_symmetry.space_group_name_H-M   'P 1'
#
loop_
_entity.id
_entity.type
_entity.pdbx_description
1 polymer ?
#
loop_
_entity_poly.entity_id
_entity_poly.type
_entity_poly.pdbx_seq_one_letter_code
_entity_poly.pdbx_strand_id
1 'polypeptide(L)'
;MAFHANLDPELRAALEQAPLPEMNLSTLSYEDLARYRAQIDEALGVQPVLETDVVIEDRHVPGPSGAPDVRLRIYRPAGKGGRRPALYWIHGGGMIFGRPEIDDASMVGFVERLGIVAVSVDYRLAPEHPHPAPVEDCYAGLAWTAKSAGELGIDPDRLAVGGASAGGGLAAGTVLLARDRG
;
A
#
# COMPACT_ATOMS: atom_id res chain seq x y z
N MET A 1 -30.33 -5.25 -0.38
CA MET A 1 -31.11 -3.99 -0.41
C MET A 1 -31.61 -3.45 0.94
N ALA A 2 -31.47 -4.16 2.06
CA ALA A 2 -31.94 -3.64 3.37
C ALA A 2 -30.98 -2.68 4.08
N PHE A 3 -29.70 -2.64 3.69
CA PHE A 3 -28.68 -1.80 4.35
C PHE A 3 -28.83 -0.31 4.07
N HIS A 4 -29.44 0.08 2.94
CA HIS A 4 -29.53 1.50 2.52
C HIS A 4 -30.67 2.27 3.20
N ALA A 5 -31.62 1.61 3.86
CA ALA A 5 -32.81 2.28 4.42
C ALA A 5 -32.48 3.23 5.60
N ASN A 6 -31.41 2.95 6.34
CA ASN A 6 -30.99 3.69 7.53
C ASN A 6 -29.75 4.57 7.32
N LEU A 7 -29.30 4.74 6.07
CA LEU A 7 -28.18 5.62 5.76
C LEU A 7 -28.64 7.08 5.68
N ASP A 8 -27.78 7.97 6.14
CA ASP A 8 -27.91 9.39 5.88
C ASP A 8 -28.10 9.65 4.37
N PRO A 9 -29.01 10.56 3.95
CA PRO A 9 -29.27 10.81 2.53
C PRO A 9 -28.05 11.21 1.71
N GLU A 10 -27.10 11.97 2.28
CA GLU A 10 -25.87 12.37 1.59
C GLU A 10 -24.94 11.17 1.37
N LEU A 11 -24.80 10.30 2.38
CA LEU A 11 -24.00 9.07 2.25
C LEU A 11 -24.63 8.10 1.25
N ARG A 12 -25.97 7.99 1.22
CA ARG A 12 -26.68 7.18 0.25
C ARG A 12 -26.40 7.66 -1.18
N ALA A 13 -26.55 8.97 -1.43
CA ALA A 13 -26.28 9.57 -2.73
C ALA A 13 -24.83 9.35 -3.18
N ALA A 14 -23.86 9.44 -2.26
CA ALA A 14 -22.47 9.19 -2.54
C ALA A 14 -22.20 7.71 -2.90
N LEU A 15 -22.84 6.77 -2.19
CA LEU A 15 -22.71 5.34 -2.47
C LEU A 15 -23.35 4.95 -3.81
N GLU A 16 -24.48 5.54 -4.18
CA GLU A 16 -25.15 5.32 -5.47
C GLU A 16 -24.32 5.82 -6.65
N GLN A 17 -23.44 6.78 -6.42
CA GLN A 17 -22.51 7.34 -7.43
C GLN A 17 -21.12 6.68 -7.38
N ALA A 18 -20.83 5.88 -6.37
CA ALA A 18 -19.54 5.23 -6.24
C ALA A 18 -19.36 4.16 -7.33
N PRO A 19 -18.27 4.18 -8.10
CA PRO A 19 -18.02 3.20 -9.18
C PRO A 19 -17.57 1.83 -8.64
N LEU A 20 -17.95 1.50 -7.40
CA LEU A 20 -17.57 0.24 -6.78
C LEU A 20 -18.53 -0.87 -7.23
N PRO A 21 -18.01 -2.04 -7.63
CA PRO A 21 -18.84 -3.19 -7.94
C PRO A 21 -19.65 -3.61 -6.70
N GLU A 22 -20.90 -4.02 -6.89
CA GLU A 22 -21.69 -4.64 -5.82
C GLU A 22 -20.99 -5.94 -5.37
N MET A 23 -20.29 -5.87 -4.24
CA MET A 23 -19.57 -7.01 -3.68
C MET A 23 -20.21 -7.43 -2.36
N ASN A 24 -20.67 -8.68 -2.31
CA ASN A 24 -21.16 -9.26 -1.06
C ASN A 24 -20.04 -10.09 -0.41
N LEU A 25 -19.35 -9.49 0.55
CA LEU A 25 -18.23 -10.13 1.25
C LEU A 25 -18.66 -11.41 2.02
N SER A 26 -19.97 -11.54 2.39
CA SER A 26 -20.45 -12.71 3.12
C SER A 26 -20.64 -13.94 2.24
N THR A 27 -20.70 -13.76 0.92
CA THR A 27 -20.88 -14.83 -0.07
C THR A 27 -19.72 -14.92 -1.06
N LEU A 28 -18.64 -14.18 -0.81
CA LEU A 28 -17.48 -14.11 -1.69
C LEU A 28 -16.81 -15.49 -1.81
N SER A 29 -16.86 -16.09 -2.99
CA SER A 29 -16.12 -17.31 -3.31
C SER A 29 -14.68 -16.98 -3.73
N TYR A 30 -13.83 -18.00 -3.77
CA TYR A 30 -12.46 -17.86 -4.28
C TYR A 30 -12.42 -17.41 -5.76
N GLU A 31 -13.35 -17.94 -6.57
CA GLU A 31 -13.50 -17.57 -7.98
C GLU A 31 -13.98 -16.13 -8.14
N ASP A 32 -14.91 -15.69 -7.28
CA ASP A 32 -15.38 -14.31 -7.26
C ASP A 32 -14.26 -13.34 -6.90
N LEU A 33 -13.38 -13.71 -5.97
CA LEU A 33 -12.25 -12.87 -5.56
C LEU A 33 -11.33 -12.54 -6.74
N ALA A 34 -10.97 -13.52 -7.56
CA ALA A 34 -10.16 -13.31 -8.75
C ALA A 34 -10.83 -12.34 -9.74
N ARG A 35 -12.13 -12.50 -9.96
CA ARG A 35 -12.92 -11.60 -10.80
C ARG A 35 -12.94 -10.17 -10.25
N TYR A 36 -13.19 -10.00 -8.95
CA TYR A 36 -13.20 -8.67 -8.32
C TYR A 36 -11.84 -8.00 -8.36
N ARG A 37 -10.75 -8.75 -8.15
CA ARG A 37 -9.39 -8.22 -8.29
C ARG A 37 -9.16 -7.70 -9.70
N ALA A 38 -9.54 -8.47 -10.73
CA ALA A 38 -9.42 -8.05 -12.12
C ALA A 38 -10.24 -6.77 -12.42
N GLN A 39 -11.46 -6.66 -11.90
CA GLN A 39 -12.29 -5.46 -12.04
C GLN A 39 -11.68 -4.23 -11.34
N ILE A 40 -11.13 -4.41 -10.14
CA ILE A 40 -10.43 -3.34 -9.41
C ILE A 40 -9.17 -2.94 -10.19
N ASP A 41 -8.41 -3.89 -10.69
CA ASP A 41 -7.21 -3.62 -11.49
C ASP A 41 -7.52 -2.90 -12.79
N GLU A 42 -8.61 -3.25 -13.46
CA GLU A 42 -9.10 -2.55 -14.64
C GLU A 42 -9.50 -1.10 -14.31
N ALA A 43 -10.26 -0.91 -13.23
CA ALA A 43 -10.67 0.41 -12.77
C ALA A 43 -9.46 1.29 -12.35
N LEU A 44 -8.45 0.68 -11.71
CA LEU A 44 -7.20 1.38 -11.34
C LEU A 44 -6.28 1.60 -12.54
N GLY A 45 -6.33 0.75 -13.55
CA GLY A 45 -5.54 0.92 -14.79
C GLY A 45 -5.93 2.16 -15.61
N VAL A 46 -7.10 2.73 -15.32
CA VAL A 46 -7.60 3.99 -15.92
C VAL A 46 -7.19 5.23 -15.11
N GLN A 47 -6.31 5.08 -14.10
CA GLN A 47 -5.82 6.25 -13.33
C GLN A 47 -5.19 7.28 -14.27
N PRO A 48 -5.52 8.56 -14.10
CA PRO A 48 -4.90 9.60 -14.91
C PRO A 48 -3.40 9.58 -14.72
N VAL A 49 -2.65 9.74 -15.81
CA VAL A 49 -1.19 9.94 -15.71
C VAL A 49 -0.96 11.12 -14.77
N LEU A 50 -0.28 10.87 -13.67
CA LEU A 50 0.05 11.92 -12.72
C LEU A 50 1.06 12.86 -13.38
N GLU A 51 0.64 14.10 -13.67
CA GLU A 51 1.58 15.15 -14.05
C GLU A 51 2.37 15.56 -12.80
N THR A 52 3.58 15.04 -12.67
CA THR A 52 4.41 15.25 -11.49
C THR A 52 5.89 15.15 -11.85
N ASP A 53 6.72 15.91 -11.11
CA ASP A 53 8.18 15.77 -11.12
C ASP A 53 8.69 14.67 -10.16
N VAL A 54 7.80 13.99 -9.45
CA VAL A 54 8.17 12.90 -8.56
C VAL A 54 8.66 11.71 -9.37
N VAL A 55 9.85 11.23 -9.05
CA VAL A 55 10.41 10.00 -9.64
C VAL A 55 9.76 8.80 -8.96
N ILE A 56 9.08 7.96 -9.73
CA ILE A 56 8.47 6.73 -9.26
C ILE A 56 9.25 5.56 -9.86
N GLU A 57 9.72 4.65 -9.02
CA GLU A 57 10.43 3.44 -9.46
C GLU A 57 9.99 2.21 -8.67
N ASP A 58 9.95 1.06 -9.31
CA ASP A 58 9.70 -0.22 -8.65
C ASP A 58 11.01 -0.97 -8.44
N ARG A 59 11.18 -1.57 -7.26
CA ARG A 59 12.31 -2.45 -6.93
C ARG A 59 11.82 -3.75 -6.34
N HIS A 60 12.43 -4.85 -6.74
CA HIS A 60 12.26 -6.15 -6.11
C HIS A 60 13.39 -6.35 -5.11
N VAL A 61 13.03 -6.62 -3.87
CA VAL A 61 13.96 -6.78 -2.75
C VAL A 61 13.79 -8.15 -2.11
N PRO A 62 14.82 -8.71 -1.48
CA PRO A 62 14.70 -10.02 -0.85
C PRO A 62 13.52 -10.08 0.12
N GLY A 63 12.63 -11.03 -0.10
CA GLY A 63 11.52 -11.33 0.80
C GLY A 63 11.95 -12.14 2.03
N PRO A 64 10.99 -12.57 2.86
CA PRO A 64 11.24 -13.48 3.97
C PRO A 64 11.90 -14.78 3.48
N SER A 65 12.66 -15.43 4.35
CA SER A 65 13.35 -16.68 4.01
C SER A 65 12.40 -17.73 3.42
N GLY A 66 12.72 -18.21 2.21
CA GLY A 66 11.90 -19.18 1.47
C GLY A 66 10.68 -18.59 0.77
N ALA A 67 10.51 -17.27 0.79
CA ALA A 67 9.46 -16.56 0.08
C ALA A 67 10.02 -15.85 -1.17
N PRO A 68 9.17 -15.45 -2.12
CA PRO A 68 9.59 -14.64 -3.25
C PRO A 68 10.06 -13.24 -2.83
N ASP A 69 10.74 -12.55 -3.75
CA ASP A 69 11.07 -11.15 -3.59
C ASP A 69 9.82 -10.29 -3.39
N VAL A 70 9.95 -9.23 -2.61
CA VAL A 70 8.89 -8.25 -2.36
C VAL A 70 9.11 -7.04 -3.26
N ARG A 71 8.07 -6.62 -3.98
CA ARG A 71 8.10 -5.38 -4.74
C ARG A 71 7.88 -4.17 -3.83
N LEU A 72 8.75 -3.18 -3.94
CA LEU A 72 8.63 -1.88 -3.31
C LEU A 72 8.47 -0.81 -4.41
N ARG A 73 7.47 0.04 -4.26
CA ARG A 73 7.25 1.20 -5.11
C ARG A 73 7.74 2.45 -4.40
N ILE A 74 8.73 3.12 -4.98
CA ILE A 74 9.50 4.19 -4.34
C ILE A 74 9.21 5.50 -5.05
N TYR A 75 8.87 6.52 -4.27
CA TYR A 75 8.54 7.86 -4.75
C TYR A 75 9.55 8.85 -4.18
N ARG A 76 10.23 9.59 -5.06
CA ARG A 76 11.28 10.53 -4.65
C ARG A 76 11.09 11.88 -5.33
N PRO A 77 11.37 13.01 -4.63
CA PRO A 77 11.47 14.30 -5.30
C PRO A 77 12.52 14.25 -6.41
N ALA A 78 12.24 14.91 -7.54
CA ALA A 78 13.24 15.07 -8.60
C ALA A 78 14.47 15.85 -8.08
N GLY A 79 15.62 15.54 -8.67
CA GLY A 79 16.87 16.22 -8.40
C GLY A 79 17.68 15.66 -7.23
N LYS A 80 18.92 16.16 -7.11
CA LYS A 80 19.85 15.76 -6.03
C LYS A 80 19.50 16.54 -4.76
N GLY A 81 19.28 15.83 -3.67
CA GLY A 81 19.04 16.40 -2.34
C GLY A 81 19.86 15.68 -1.27
N GLY A 82 19.94 16.26 -0.05
CA GLY A 82 20.45 15.58 1.13
C GLY A 82 19.51 14.49 1.62
N ARG A 83 19.83 13.85 2.76
CA ARG A 83 18.97 12.85 3.41
C ARG A 83 17.63 13.48 3.80
N ARG A 84 16.54 12.79 3.48
CA ARG A 84 15.17 13.24 3.66
C ARG A 84 14.44 12.34 4.66
N PRO A 85 13.43 12.84 5.39
CA PRO A 85 12.51 11.98 6.09
C PRO A 85 11.85 11.01 5.11
N ALA A 86 11.39 9.87 5.61
CA ALA A 86 10.69 8.91 4.77
C ALA A 86 9.41 8.38 5.42
N LEU A 87 8.47 7.99 4.57
CA LEU A 87 7.25 7.29 4.92
C LEU A 87 7.26 5.90 4.26
N TYR A 88 7.30 4.85 5.07
CA TYR A 88 7.01 3.50 4.61
C TYR A 88 5.50 3.26 4.69
N TRP A 89 4.87 3.00 3.54
CA TRP A 89 3.43 2.94 3.41
C TRP A 89 2.93 1.55 3.08
N ILE A 90 1.82 1.15 3.70
CA ILE A 90 1.19 -0.15 3.51
C ILE A 90 -0.25 0.09 3.06
N HIS A 91 -0.58 -0.35 1.84
CA HIS A 91 -1.89 -0.13 1.26
C HIS A 91 -3.01 -0.88 1.99
N GLY A 92 -4.23 -0.40 1.82
CA GLY A 92 -5.44 -1.05 2.31
C GLY A 92 -5.91 -2.21 1.43
N GLY A 93 -7.14 -2.67 1.66
CA GLY A 93 -7.77 -3.72 0.84
C GLY A 93 -8.08 -5.01 1.59
N GLY A 94 -8.21 -4.96 2.93
CA GLY A 94 -8.61 -6.12 3.73
C GLY A 94 -7.61 -7.29 3.71
N MET A 95 -6.37 -7.06 3.27
CA MET A 95 -5.33 -8.08 3.01
C MET A 95 -5.70 -9.06 1.88
N ILE A 96 -6.78 -8.80 1.17
CA ILE A 96 -7.26 -9.62 0.05
C ILE A 96 -7.31 -8.87 -1.28
N PHE A 97 -7.21 -7.54 -1.25
CA PHE A 97 -7.20 -6.64 -2.39
C PHE A 97 -6.06 -5.62 -2.28
N GLY A 98 -5.81 -4.94 -3.38
CA GLY A 98 -4.94 -3.77 -3.41
C GLY A 98 -3.53 -4.06 -3.87
N ARG A 99 -2.86 -2.96 -4.17
CA ARG A 99 -1.46 -2.87 -4.58
C ARG A 99 -0.98 -1.43 -4.40
N PRO A 100 0.33 -1.15 -4.41
CA PRO A 100 0.86 0.21 -4.19
C PRO A 100 0.23 1.30 -5.06
N GLU A 101 -0.12 0.99 -6.29
CA GLU A 101 -0.64 1.95 -7.28
C GLU A 101 -1.95 2.62 -6.86
N ILE A 102 -2.74 1.99 -5.98
CA ILE A 102 -4.00 2.60 -5.49
C ILE A 102 -3.76 3.88 -4.69
N ASP A 103 -2.56 4.02 -4.13
CA ASP A 103 -2.17 5.15 -3.30
C ASP A 103 -1.21 6.12 -4.02
N ASP A 104 -0.93 5.93 -5.34
CA ASP A 104 0.03 6.75 -6.10
C ASP A 104 -0.21 8.25 -5.92
N ALA A 105 -1.46 8.71 -6.09
CA ALA A 105 -1.78 10.12 -5.95
C ALA A 105 -1.51 10.67 -4.54
N SER A 106 -1.76 9.85 -3.51
CA SER A 106 -1.49 10.20 -2.12
C SER A 106 0.01 10.26 -1.84
N MET A 107 0.77 9.27 -2.33
CA MET A 107 2.22 9.21 -2.14
C MET A 107 2.92 10.35 -2.87
N VAL A 108 2.54 10.62 -4.11
CA VAL A 108 3.03 11.79 -4.87
C VAL A 108 2.72 13.07 -4.11
N GLY A 109 1.48 13.25 -3.64
CA GLY A 109 1.09 14.44 -2.88
C GLY A 109 1.87 14.62 -1.56
N PHE A 110 2.24 13.54 -0.87
CA PHE A 110 3.11 13.63 0.32
C PHE A 110 4.55 14.00 -0.07
N VAL A 111 5.09 13.40 -1.13
CA VAL A 111 6.46 13.71 -1.61
C VAL A 111 6.57 15.18 -2.03
N GLU A 112 5.60 15.70 -2.80
CA GLU A 112 5.61 17.08 -3.27
C GLU A 112 5.46 18.09 -2.13
N ARG A 113 4.51 17.85 -1.23
CA ARG A 113 4.21 18.81 -0.15
C ARG A 113 5.20 18.79 1.00
N LEU A 114 5.75 17.62 1.32
CA LEU A 114 6.60 17.44 2.50
C LEU A 114 8.08 17.27 2.16
N GLY A 115 8.43 17.07 0.89
CA GLY A 115 9.79 16.85 0.45
C GLY A 115 10.41 15.56 0.99
N ILE A 116 9.60 14.55 1.27
CA ILE A 116 10.00 13.25 1.81
C ILE A 116 10.28 12.23 0.71
N VAL A 117 10.81 11.07 1.08
CA VAL A 117 10.76 9.85 0.26
C VAL A 117 9.59 9.00 0.75
N ALA A 118 8.77 8.46 -0.16
CA ALA A 118 7.78 7.47 0.21
C ALA A 118 8.15 6.10 -0.38
N VAL A 119 7.87 5.03 0.34
CA VAL A 119 8.12 3.64 -0.08
C VAL A 119 6.86 2.83 0.22
N SER A 120 6.17 2.36 -0.80
CA SER A 120 4.97 1.55 -0.67
C SER A 120 5.27 0.08 -0.96
N VAL A 121 4.81 -0.83 -0.10
CA VAL A 121 5.06 -2.26 -0.21
C VAL A 121 3.92 -2.98 -0.91
N ASP A 122 4.26 -3.86 -1.85
CA ASP A 122 3.36 -4.81 -2.49
C ASP A 122 3.45 -6.16 -1.77
N TYR A 123 2.72 -6.27 -0.67
CA TYR A 123 2.72 -7.48 0.15
C TYR A 123 1.80 -8.54 -0.43
N ARG A 124 2.14 -9.81 -0.26
CA ARG A 124 1.33 -10.95 -0.70
C ARG A 124 -0.03 -10.96 -0.01
N LEU A 125 -1.06 -11.29 -0.78
CA LEU A 125 -2.46 -11.24 -0.35
C LEU A 125 -3.00 -12.61 0.04
N ALA A 126 -3.92 -12.63 0.99
CA ALA A 126 -4.77 -13.77 1.29
C ALA A 126 -5.86 -13.90 0.19
N PRO A 127 -6.45 -15.07 -0.02
CA PRO A 127 -6.19 -16.34 0.67
C PRO A 127 -5.01 -17.14 0.14
N GLU A 128 -4.39 -16.75 -0.98
CA GLU A 128 -3.24 -17.45 -1.57
C GLU A 128 -2.04 -17.49 -0.60
N HIS A 129 -1.87 -16.40 0.12
CA HIS A 129 -0.81 -16.21 1.11
C HIS A 129 -1.40 -15.70 2.43
N PRO A 130 -1.98 -16.60 3.26
CA PRO A 130 -2.60 -16.20 4.52
C PRO A 130 -1.56 -15.71 5.52
N HIS A 131 -2.04 -15.21 6.66
CA HIS A 131 -1.16 -14.87 7.79
C HIS A 131 -0.16 -16.01 8.07
N PRO A 132 1.16 -15.70 8.29
CA PRO A 132 1.72 -14.37 8.49
C PRO A 132 2.33 -13.72 7.22
N ALA A 133 2.11 -14.27 6.01
CA ALA A 133 2.78 -13.79 4.80
C ALA A 133 2.68 -12.27 4.58
N PRO A 134 1.50 -11.60 4.72
CA PRO A 134 1.40 -10.16 4.50
C PRO A 134 2.30 -9.35 5.43
N VAL A 135 2.29 -9.63 6.73
CA VAL A 135 3.07 -8.87 7.71
C VAL A 135 4.57 -9.18 7.62
N GLU A 136 4.94 -10.39 7.23
CA GLU A 136 6.35 -10.76 7.01
C GLU A 136 6.92 -10.04 5.78
N ASP A 137 6.16 -9.89 4.71
CA ASP A 137 6.57 -9.12 3.53
C ASP A 137 6.72 -7.63 3.87
N CYS A 138 5.76 -7.07 4.63
CA CYS A 138 5.85 -5.70 5.10
C CYS A 138 7.10 -5.47 5.96
N TYR A 139 7.43 -6.42 6.84
CA TYR A 139 8.65 -6.33 7.66
C TYR A 139 9.92 -6.45 6.80
N ALA A 140 9.98 -7.39 5.86
CA ALA A 140 11.13 -7.57 4.98
C ALA A 140 11.40 -6.29 4.16
N GLY A 141 10.36 -5.69 3.59
CA GLY A 141 10.45 -4.43 2.85
C GLY A 141 10.89 -3.25 3.72
N LEU A 142 10.37 -3.14 4.95
CA LEU A 142 10.78 -2.11 5.91
C LEU A 142 12.26 -2.26 6.31
N ALA A 143 12.67 -3.47 6.66
CA ALA A 143 14.06 -3.76 7.04
C ALA A 143 15.03 -3.47 5.89
N TRP A 144 14.66 -3.82 4.65
CA TRP A 144 15.46 -3.47 3.47
C TRP A 144 15.51 -1.95 3.27
N THR A 145 14.40 -1.24 3.41
CA THR A 145 14.31 0.23 3.27
C THR A 145 15.23 0.92 4.27
N ALA A 146 15.21 0.51 5.54
CA ALA A 146 16.08 1.05 6.57
C ALA A 146 17.58 0.78 6.29
N LYS A 147 17.91 -0.45 5.87
CA LYS A 147 19.28 -0.84 5.51
C LYS A 147 19.79 -0.07 4.29
N SER A 148 18.93 0.21 3.32
CA SER A 148 19.26 0.91 2.08
C SER A 148 19.03 2.43 2.16
N ALA A 149 18.80 2.98 3.36
CA ALA A 149 18.47 4.39 3.56
C ALA A 149 19.46 5.35 2.89
N GLY A 150 20.76 5.04 2.95
CA GLY A 150 21.82 5.84 2.31
C GLY A 150 21.68 5.90 0.79
N GLU A 151 21.39 4.77 0.14
CA GLU A 151 21.17 4.66 -1.30
C GLU A 151 19.89 5.39 -1.73
N LEU A 152 18.85 5.28 -0.93
CA LEU A 152 17.55 5.89 -1.18
C LEU A 152 17.51 7.40 -0.86
N GLY A 153 18.57 7.94 -0.25
CA GLY A 153 18.59 9.34 0.21
C GLY A 153 17.67 9.56 1.41
N ILE A 154 17.43 8.54 2.21
CA ILE A 154 16.60 8.56 3.42
C ILE A 154 17.46 8.85 4.65
N ASP A 155 16.91 9.61 5.58
CA ASP A 155 17.42 9.75 6.94
C ASP A 155 16.79 8.64 7.81
N PRO A 156 17.57 7.63 8.23
CA PRO A 156 17.04 6.50 8.97
C PRO A 156 16.42 6.89 10.32
N ASP A 157 16.85 8.00 10.93
CA ASP A 157 16.32 8.52 12.19
C ASP A 157 14.95 9.20 12.01
N ARG A 158 14.51 9.40 10.75
CA ARG A 158 13.24 10.04 10.38
C ARG A 158 12.43 9.16 9.43
N LEU A 159 12.35 7.86 9.71
CA LEU A 159 11.54 6.88 8.98
C LEU A 159 10.27 6.59 9.76
N ALA A 160 9.13 7.02 9.20
CA ALA A 160 7.80 6.70 9.72
C ALA A 160 7.19 5.49 8.99
N VAL A 161 6.32 4.75 9.67
CA VAL A 161 5.53 3.66 9.08
C VAL A 161 4.07 4.02 9.20
N GLY A 162 3.31 3.86 8.10
CA GLY A 162 1.88 4.13 8.07
C GLY A 162 1.15 3.19 7.11
N GLY A 163 -0.16 3.29 7.10
CA GLY A 163 -0.98 2.49 6.19
C GLY A 163 -2.46 2.81 6.30
N ALA A 164 -3.22 2.42 5.27
CA ALA A 164 -4.66 2.65 5.22
C ALA A 164 -5.42 1.38 5.59
N SER A 165 -6.50 1.49 6.41
CA SER A 165 -7.40 0.37 6.71
C SER A 165 -6.63 -0.88 7.21
N ALA A 166 -6.72 -2.01 6.50
CA ALA A 166 -5.94 -3.22 6.80
C ALA A 166 -4.43 -2.96 6.82
N GLY A 167 -3.92 -2.05 5.94
CA GLY A 167 -2.54 -1.61 5.94
C GLY A 167 -2.15 -0.88 7.22
N GLY A 168 -3.07 -0.17 7.88
CA GLY A 168 -2.85 0.42 9.21
C GLY A 168 -2.62 -0.64 10.30
N GLY A 169 -3.39 -1.74 10.26
CA GLY A 169 -3.19 -2.90 11.12
C GLY A 169 -1.85 -3.60 10.85
N LEU A 170 -1.50 -3.77 9.57
CA LEU A 170 -0.20 -4.32 9.17
C LEU A 170 0.95 -3.40 9.59
N ALA A 171 0.79 -2.08 9.50
CA ALA A 171 1.80 -1.11 9.94
C ALA A 171 2.12 -1.28 11.43
N ALA A 172 1.09 -1.38 12.27
CA ALA A 172 1.27 -1.66 13.69
C ALA A 172 2.00 -3.00 13.94
N GLY A 173 1.56 -4.08 13.28
CA GLY A 173 2.21 -5.39 13.34
C GLY A 173 3.66 -5.36 12.88
N THR A 174 3.95 -4.68 11.78
CA THR A 174 5.29 -4.52 11.22
C THR A 174 6.23 -3.81 12.18
N VAL A 175 5.77 -2.72 12.83
CA VAL A 175 6.58 -1.98 13.81
C VAL A 175 6.85 -2.83 15.05
N LEU A 176 5.86 -3.61 15.50
CA LEU A 176 6.07 -4.55 16.61
C LEU A 176 7.10 -5.63 16.27
N LEU A 177 7.03 -6.21 15.06
CA LEU A 177 8.05 -7.14 14.58
C LEU A 177 9.44 -6.51 14.50
N ALA A 178 9.54 -5.27 13.99
CA ALA A 178 10.80 -4.53 13.92
C ALA A 178 11.40 -4.30 15.31
N ARG A 179 10.58 -3.93 16.30
CA ARG A 179 11.01 -3.79 17.70
C ARG A 179 11.55 -5.11 18.26
N ASP A 180 10.84 -6.22 18.03
CA ASP A 180 11.13 -7.51 18.64
C ASP A 180 12.31 -8.24 17.97
N ARG A 181 12.60 -7.92 16.72
CA ARG A 181 13.69 -8.53 15.91
C ARG A 181 14.95 -7.68 15.81
N GLY A 182 14.91 -6.41 16.26
CA GLY A 182 16.01 -5.46 16.17
C GLY A 182 16.12 -4.86 14.79
#